data_ce9d786e5e1348dc155bd060ce6800a0
#
_entry.id   ce9d786e5e1348dc155bd060ce6800a0
#
_cell.length_a   1.000
_cell.length_b   1.000
_cell.length_c   1.000
_cell.angle_alpha   90.00
_cell.angle_beta   90.00
_cell.angle_gamma   90.00
#
_symmetry.space_group_name_H-M   'P 1'
#
loop_
_entity.id
_entity.type
_entity.pdbx_description
1 polymer ?
#
loop_
_entity_poly.entity_id
_entity_poly.type
_entity_poly.pdbx_seq_one_letter_code
_entity_poly.pdbx_strand_id
1 'polypeptide(L)'
;NTGNSTDFGLAGKYVESSTTKYAGIFFDASTDNTFRLFTDTQTEPSTTVNTSATGYAAANLIVGTLTASGIVIGSADISEAELEILDGATVTTSELNLLDGNTSVGSSITLADSDGIIVNDGGTMKSIPASDVLTYTADEATALAIALG
;
A
#
# COMPACT_ATOMS: atom_id res chain seq x y z
N ASN A 1 -7.14 -38.62 -0.28
CA ASN A 1 -5.87 -37.95 -0.47
C ASN A 1 -5.00 -38.15 0.76
N THR A 2 -4.17 -39.18 0.76
CA THR A 2 -3.34 -39.59 1.92
C THR A 2 -1.97 -38.92 1.94
N GLY A 3 -1.68 -37.97 1.05
CA GLY A 3 -0.35 -37.37 0.93
C GLY A 3 -0.31 -35.97 0.36
N ASN A 4 -1.41 -35.20 0.43
CA ASN A 4 -1.50 -33.86 -0.18
C ASN A 4 -1.02 -33.84 -1.65
N SER A 5 -1.36 -34.87 -2.41
CA SER A 5 -0.92 -35.03 -3.79
C SER A 5 -2.03 -34.71 -4.81
N THR A 6 -3.19 -34.32 -4.34
CA THR A 6 -4.36 -34.03 -5.17
C THR A 6 -4.94 -32.68 -4.83
N ASP A 7 -4.95 -31.81 -5.80
CA ASP A 7 -5.63 -30.51 -5.70
C ASP A 7 -7.14 -30.70 -5.79
N PHE A 8 -7.91 -29.75 -5.26
CA PHE A 8 -9.35 -29.76 -5.38
C PHE A 8 -9.88 -28.35 -5.60
N GLY A 9 -10.93 -28.24 -6.39
CA GLY A 9 -11.49 -26.94 -6.73
C GLY A 9 -12.53 -27.03 -7.82
N LEU A 10 -12.76 -25.90 -8.47
CA LEU A 10 -13.68 -25.76 -9.60
C LEU A 10 -12.90 -25.22 -10.81
N ALA A 11 -13.11 -25.86 -11.96
CA ALA A 11 -12.56 -25.40 -13.22
C ALA A 11 -13.62 -25.40 -14.31
N GLY A 12 -13.64 -24.34 -15.08
CA GLY A 12 -14.48 -24.20 -16.26
C GLY A 12 -13.66 -24.23 -17.53
N LYS A 13 -14.18 -24.90 -18.56
CA LYS A 13 -13.62 -24.93 -19.91
C LYS A 13 -14.21 -23.79 -20.73
N TYR A 14 -13.38 -23.08 -21.49
CA TYR A 14 -13.82 -22.09 -22.48
C TYR A 14 -12.93 -22.13 -23.73
N VAL A 15 -13.34 -21.41 -24.74
CA VAL A 15 -12.57 -21.30 -26.01
C VAL A 15 -12.33 -19.84 -26.29
N GLU A 16 -11.08 -19.48 -26.49
CA GLU A 16 -10.67 -18.15 -26.91
C GLU A 16 -9.73 -18.26 -28.10
N SER A 17 -9.99 -17.49 -29.16
CA SER A 17 -9.20 -17.51 -30.40
C SER A 17 -8.94 -18.93 -30.93
N SER A 18 -9.99 -19.76 -30.94
CA SER A 18 -9.94 -21.19 -31.35
C SER A 18 -9.08 -22.10 -30.48
N THR A 19 -8.60 -21.62 -29.33
CA THR A 19 -7.83 -22.40 -28.37
C THR A 19 -8.70 -22.78 -27.18
N THR A 20 -8.71 -24.06 -26.81
CA THR A 20 -9.36 -24.53 -25.60
C THR A 20 -8.54 -24.13 -24.39
N LYS A 21 -9.18 -23.52 -23.42
CA LYS A 21 -8.58 -23.02 -22.19
C LYS A 21 -9.44 -23.38 -20.98
N TYR A 22 -8.84 -23.32 -19.81
CA TYR A 22 -9.50 -23.57 -18.53
C TYR A 22 -9.19 -22.42 -17.55
N ALA A 23 -10.16 -22.10 -16.73
CA ALA A 23 -10.03 -21.11 -15.66
C ALA A 23 -10.81 -21.59 -14.41
N GLY A 24 -10.42 -21.14 -13.23
CA GLY A 24 -11.11 -21.56 -12.02
C GLY A 24 -10.42 -21.15 -10.73
N ILE A 25 -10.81 -21.82 -9.67
CA ILE A 25 -10.22 -21.71 -8.34
C ILE A 25 -9.90 -23.11 -7.82
N PHE A 26 -8.72 -23.29 -7.26
CA PHE A 26 -8.33 -24.56 -6.65
C PHE A 26 -7.49 -24.37 -5.39
N PHE A 27 -7.51 -25.36 -4.51
CA PHE A 27 -6.59 -25.49 -3.40
C PHE A 27 -5.40 -26.32 -3.86
N ASP A 28 -4.22 -25.71 -3.91
CA ASP A 28 -2.98 -26.33 -4.34
C ASP A 28 -2.39 -27.16 -3.20
N ALA A 29 -2.98 -28.32 -2.95
CA ALA A 29 -2.53 -29.24 -1.90
C ALA A 29 -1.20 -29.90 -2.25
N SER A 30 -0.88 -29.98 -3.53
CA SER A 30 0.32 -30.66 -4.02
C SER A 30 1.59 -29.82 -3.87
N THR A 31 1.46 -28.51 -3.66
CA THR A 31 2.61 -27.58 -3.64
C THR A 31 2.73 -26.84 -2.29
N ASP A 32 1.79 -25.96 -1.95
CA ASP A 32 1.95 -25.02 -0.85
C ASP A 32 0.70 -24.82 0.05
N ASN A 33 -0.35 -25.59 -0.18
CA ASN A 33 -1.61 -25.53 0.57
C ASN A 33 -2.29 -24.15 0.51
N THR A 34 -2.29 -23.50 -0.66
CA THR A 34 -2.94 -22.20 -0.88
C THR A 34 -4.13 -22.33 -1.82
N PHE A 35 -5.12 -21.41 -1.69
CA PHE A 35 -6.13 -21.22 -2.72
C PHE A 35 -5.60 -20.32 -3.82
N ARG A 36 -5.73 -20.76 -5.06
CA ARG A 36 -5.30 -20.03 -6.25
C ARG A 36 -6.46 -19.82 -7.22
N LEU A 37 -6.59 -18.62 -7.76
CA LEU A 37 -7.37 -18.36 -8.95
C LEU A 37 -6.46 -18.42 -10.17
N PHE A 38 -6.93 -19.09 -11.23
CA PHE A 38 -6.15 -19.26 -12.44
C PHE A 38 -6.98 -19.06 -13.70
N THR A 39 -6.31 -18.76 -14.78
CA THR A 39 -6.88 -18.60 -16.12
C THR A 39 -5.94 -19.13 -17.20
N ASP A 40 -6.45 -19.26 -18.39
CA ASP A 40 -5.72 -19.48 -19.67
C ASP A 40 -4.95 -20.79 -19.80
N THR A 41 -4.90 -21.65 -18.80
CA THR A 41 -4.21 -22.94 -18.99
C THR A 41 -4.85 -23.76 -20.12
N GLN A 42 -4.03 -24.31 -21.00
CA GLN A 42 -4.47 -25.16 -22.10
C GLN A 42 -4.48 -26.65 -21.71
N THR A 43 -4.01 -26.97 -20.52
CA THR A 43 -4.03 -28.32 -19.97
C THR A 43 -5.27 -28.48 -19.10
N GLU A 44 -6.07 -29.51 -19.39
CA GLU A 44 -7.24 -29.81 -18.55
C GLU A 44 -6.81 -30.20 -17.15
N PRO A 45 -7.34 -29.51 -16.11
CA PRO A 45 -7.11 -29.91 -14.72
C PRO A 45 -7.66 -31.32 -14.46
N SER A 46 -6.88 -32.14 -13.77
CA SER A 46 -7.27 -33.49 -13.40
C SER A 46 -7.07 -33.73 -11.90
N THR A 47 -6.04 -34.47 -11.50
CA THR A 47 -5.69 -34.66 -10.09
C THR A 47 -4.91 -33.49 -9.52
N THR A 48 -4.25 -32.71 -10.38
CA THR A 48 -3.54 -31.49 -10.04
C THR A 48 -3.76 -30.44 -11.11
N VAL A 49 -3.60 -29.17 -10.76
CA VAL A 49 -3.55 -28.05 -11.69
C VAL A 49 -2.07 -27.75 -11.99
N ASN A 50 -1.64 -28.03 -13.22
CA ASN A 50 -0.25 -27.78 -13.61
C ASN A 50 -0.01 -26.27 -13.77
N THR A 51 0.61 -25.65 -12.78
CA THR A 51 0.94 -24.21 -12.77
C THR A 51 2.06 -23.81 -13.73
N SER A 52 2.74 -24.78 -14.33
CA SER A 52 3.74 -24.59 -15.38
C SER A 52 3.22 -24.93 -16.79
N ALA A 53 1.93 -25.24 -16.92
CA ALA A 53 1.33 -25.60 -18.19
C ALA A 53 1.29 -24.39 -19.15
N THR A 54 1.27 -24.70 -20.45
CA THR A 54 1.12 -23.66 -21.49
C THR A 54 -0.13 -22.81 -21.24
N GLY A 55 0.07 -21.49 -21.20
CA GLY A 55 -0.98 -20.52 -21.00
C GLY A 55 -1.39 -20.29 -19.55
N TYR A 56 -0.96 -21.11 -18.59
CA TYR A 56 -1.34 -20.88 -17.18
C TYR A 56 -0.95 -19.48 -16.72
N ALA A 57 -1.91 -18.77 -16.13
CA ALA A 57 -1.71 -17.47 -15.49
C ALA A 57 -2.54 -17.37 -14.23
N ALA A 58 -2.09 -16.59 -13.25
CA ALA A 58 -2.91 -16.19 -12.12
C ALA A 58 -4.04 -15.28 -12.63
N ALA A 59 -5.26 -15.52 -12.16
CA ALA A 59 -6.41 -14.73 -12.55
C ALA A 59 -6.57 -13.51 -11.63
N ASN A 60 -7.13 -12.42 -12.17
CA ASN A 60 -7.53 -11.27 -11.40
C ASN A 60 -8.78 -11.60 -10.56
N LEU A 61 -8.85 -11.03 -9.36
CA LEU A 61 -10.03 -11.09 -8.49
C LEU A 61 -10.72 -9.72 -8.47
N ILE A 62 -11.98 -9.67 -8.88
CA ILE A 62 -12.83 -8.49 -8.77
C ILE A 62 -13.92 -8.81 -7.75
N VAL A 63 -13.96 -8.05 -6.66
CA VAL A 63 -14.91 -8.20 -5.56
C VAL A 63 -15.51 -6.84 -5.19
N GLY A 64 -16.74 -6.83 -4.66
CA GLY A 64 -17.37 -5.62 -4.15
C GLY A 64 -16.71 -5.14 -2.86
N THR A 65 -16.46 -6.04 -1.93
CA THR A 65 -15.77 -5.78 -0.66
C THR A 65 -14.88 -6.97 -0.34
N LEU A 66 -13.64 -6.71 0.07
CA LEU A 66 -12.72 -7.71 0.61
C LEU A 66 -12.60 -7.50 2.12
N THR A 67 -12.94 -8.53 2.90
CA THR A 67 -12.64 -8.57 4.34
C THR A 67 -11.41 -9.45 4.54
N ALA A 68 -10.32 -8.88 4.97
CA ALA A 68 -9.05 -9.56 5.18
C ALA A 68 -8.38 -9.02 6.46
N SER A 69 -7.61 -9.85 7.14
CA SER A 69 -6.80 -9.44 8.31
C SER A 69 -5.48 -8.78 7.90
N GLY A 70 -5.10 -8.87 6.64
CA GLY A 70 -3.90 -8.26 6.07
C GLY A 70 -3.83 -8.48 4.57
N ILE A 71 -2.99 -7.71 3.89
CA ILE A 71 -2.73 -7.80 2.45
C ILE A 71 -1.22 -7.85 2.25
N VAL A 72 -0.73 -8.92 1.60
CA VAL A 72 0.69 -9.07 1.24
C VAL A 72 0.86 -8.72 -0.22
N ILE A 73 1.75 -7.78 -0.52
CA ILE A 73 2.10 -7.37 -1.88
C ILE A 73 3.62 -7.55 -2.04
N GLY A 74 4.02 -8.62 -2.71
CA GLY A 74 5.43 -9.00 -2.79
C GLY A 74 5.98 -9.34 -1.41
N SER A 75 6.95 -8.58 -0.90
CA SER A 75 7.48 -8.70 0.45
C SER A 75 6.84 -7.73 1.47
N ALA A 76 5.92 -6.86 1.02
CA ALA A 76 5.20 -5.96 1.90
C ALA A 76 3.96 -6.66 2.46
N ASP A 77 3.84 -6.71 3.77
CA ASP A 77 2.68 -7.17 4.52
C ASP A 77 2.01 -5.94 5.15
N ILE A 78 0.78 -5.66 4.75
CA ILE A 78 0.02 -4.50 5.24
C ILE A 78 -1.07 -5.03 6.17
N SER A 79 -0.88 -4.80 7.46
CA SER A 79 -1.83 -5.17 8.50
C SER A 79 -3.04 -4.22 8.56
N GLU A 80 -4.10 -4.63 9.23
CA GLU A 80 -5.26 -3.80 9.53
C GLU A 80 -4.86 -2.49 10.23
N ALA A 81 -3.98 -2.58 11.26
CA ALA A 81 -3.52 -1.42 12.02
C ALA A 81 -2.77 -0.39 11.15
N GLU A 82 -2.02 -0.83 10.15
CA GLU A 82 -1.33 0.07 9.21
C GLU A 82 -2.31 0.73 8.22
N LEU A 83 -3.37 0.02 7.81
CA LEU A 83 -4.43 0.61 6.99
C LEU A 83 -5.28 1.59 7.80
N GLU A 84 -5.54 1.33 9.09
CA GLU A 84 -6.27 2.25 9.98
C GLU A 84 -5.56 3.61 10.14
N ILE A 85 -4.22 3.64 10.08
CA ILE A 85 -3.44 4.89 10.10
C ILE A 85 -3.77 5.77 8.89
N LEU A 86 -4.12 5.17 7.75
CA LEU A 86 -4.46 5.87 6.52
C LEU A 86 -5.97 6.14 6.39
N ASP A 87 -6.80 5.48 7.21
CA ASP A 87 -8.25 5.71 7.20
C ASP A 87 -8.56 7.14 7.64
N GLY A 88 -9.32 7.83 6.81
CA GLY A 88 -9.63 9.26 7.02
C GLY A 88 -8.50 10.25 6.68
N ALA A 89 -7.32 9.80 6.27
CA ALA A 89 -6.27 10.70 5.78
C ALA A 89 -6.71 11.38 4.49
N THR A 90 -6.70 12.72 4.48
CA THR A 90 -7.08 13.54 3.31
C THR A 90 -5.88 14.16 2.59
N VAL A 91 -4.67 13.78 3.02
CA VAL A 91 -3.42 14.27 2.42
C VAL A 91 -3.33 13.82 0.94
N THR A 92 -3.01 14.78 0.07
CA THR A 92 -2.77 14.49 -1.35
C THR A 92 -1.39 13.86 -1.56
N THR A 93 -1.19 13.19 -2.69
CA THR A 93 0.13 12.66 -3.08
C THR A 93 1.20 13.74 -3.13
N SER A 94 0.85 14.96 -3.57
CA SER A 94 1.78 16.10 -3.62
C SER A 94 2.22 16.53 -2.24
N GLU A 95 1.30 16.59 -1.28
CA GLU A 95 1.61 16.94 0.11
C GLU A 95 2.44 15.86 0.80
N LEU A 96 2.12 14.58 0.55
CA LEU A 96 2.89 13.48 1.10
C LEU A 96 4.34 13.46 0.56
N ASN A 97 4.53 13.75 -0.72
CA ASN A 97 5.84 13.80 -1.35
C ASN A 97 6.73 14.95 -0.86
N LEU A 98 6.15 16.01 -0.25
CA LEU A 98 6.95 17.06 0.40
C LEU A 98 7.71 16.51 1.62
N LEU A 99 7.22 15.48 2.26
CA LEU A 99 7.86 14.85 3.44
C LEU A 99 8.99 13.89 3.05
N ASP A 100 9.07 13.48 1.79
CA ASP A 100 10.09 12.55 1.28
C ASP A 100 11.50 13.14 1.23
N GLY A 101 11.62 14.48 1.21
CA GLY A 101 12.92 15.18 1.16
C GLY A 101 13.59 15.20 -0.21
N ASN A 102 13.04 14.51 -1.21
CA ASN A 102 13.53 14.51 -2.60
C ASN A 102 12.87 15.60 -3.46
N THR A 103 11.88 16.29 -2.92
CA THR A 103 11.21 17.39 -3.61
C THR A 103 12.05 18.66 -3.48
N SER A 104 12.32 19.32 -4.61
CA SER A 104 13.05 20.59 -4.60
C SER A 104 12.29 21.62 -3.76
N VAL A 105 12.98 22.29 -2.85
CA VAL A 105 12.44 23.43 -2.11
C VAL A 105 12.08 24.55 -3.09
N GLY A 106 10.89 25.12 -2.96
CA GLY A 106 10.47 26.25 -3.80
C GLY A 106 11.38 27.46 -3.56
N SER A 107 11.96 28.00 -4.62
CA SER A 107 12.87 29.17 -4.53
C SER A 107 12.12 30.50 -4.36
N SER A 108 10.80 30.50 -4.43
CA SER A 108 9.95 31.71 -4.41
C SER A 108 8.90 31.68 -3.30
N ILE A 109 9.11 30.88 -2.25
CA ILE A 109 8.19 30.85 -1.11
C ILE A 109 8.56 31.99 -0.18
N THR A 110 7.64 32.96 -0.02
CA THR A 110 7.73 33.99 1.00
C THR A 110 6.85 33.54 2.17
N LEU A 111 7.47 33.35 3.33
CA LEU A 111 6.76 32.98 4.54
C LEU A 111 5.89 34.15 5.01
N ALA A 112 4.57 33.96 5.10
CA ALA A 112 3.62 34.90 5.68
C ALA A 112 3.36 34.56 7.15
N ASP A 113 2.98 35.54 7.94
CA ASP A 113 2.71 35.35 9.39
C ASP A 113 1.66 34.27 9.68
N SER A 114 0.73 34.06 8.75
CA SER A 114 -0.33 33.05 8.85
C SER A 114 0.02 31.67 8.34
N ASP A 115 1.23 31.50 7.73
CA ASP A 115 1.65 30.18 7.22
C ASP A 115 1.87 29.20 8.38
N GLY A 116 1.48 27.93 8.15
CA GLY A 116 1.61 26.90 9.16
C GLY A 116 2.99 26.25 9.15
N ILE A 117 3.62 26.19 10.31
CA ILE A 117 4.86 25.43 10.56
C ILE A 117 4.51 24.21 11.41
N ILE A 118 4.92 23.02 10.95
CA ILE A 118 4.69 21.79 11.70
C ILE A 118 5.75 21.64 12.80
N VAL A 119 5.30 21.47 14.02
CA VAL A 119 6.14 21.28 15.20
C VAL A 119 5.73 20.06 16.00
N ASN A 120 6.68 19.44 16.70
CA ASN A 120 6.39 18.41 17.68
C ASN A 120 6.28 19.07 19.06
N ASP A 121 5.07 19.15 19.59
CA ASP A 121 4.80 19.70 20.92
C ASP A 121 4.56 18.55 21.90
N GLY A 122 5.59 18.20 22.64
CA GLY A 122 5.51 17.17 23.68
C GLY A 122 5.12 15.76 23.17
N GLY A 123 5.50 15.42 21.93
CA GLY A 123 5.15 14.15 21.29
C GLY A 123 3.90 14.21 20.41
N THR A 124 3.21 15.35 20.34
CA THR A 124 2.06 15.58 19.46
C THR A 124 2.45 16.52 18.33
N MET A 125 2.19 16.12 17.07
CA MET A 125 2.41 17.00 15.92
C MET A 125 1.32 18.07 15.86
N LYS A 126 1.73 19.32 15.76
CA LYS A 126 0.85 20.49 15.69
C LYS A 126 1.31 21.43 14.57
N SER A 127 0.39 22.25 14.07
CA SER A 127 0.73 23.39 13.21
C SER A 127 0.63 24.67 14.04
N ILE A 128 1.67 25.50 13.97
CA ILE A 128 1.67 26.84 14.56
C ILE A 128 1.85 27.90 13.46
N PRO A 129 1.33 29.12 13.62
CA PRO A 129 1.58 30.18 12.65
C PRO A 129 3.07 30.61 12.69
N ALA A 130 3.59 31.03 11.55
CA ALA A 130 4.98 31.48 11.40
C ALA A 130 5.31 32.67 12.33
N SER A 131 4.33 33.50 12.63
CA SER A 131 4.46 34.61 13.61
C SER A 131 4.90 34.15 14.99
N ASP A 132 4.51 32.94 15.43
CA ASP A 132 4.91 32.43 16.76
C ASP A 132 6.41 32.11 16.80
N VAL A 133 6.97 31.61 15.69
CA VAL A 133 8.42 31.38 15.58
C VAL A 133 9.18 32.71 15.59
N LEU A 134 8.66 33.72 14.89
CA LEU A 134 9.23 35.05 14.90
C LEU A 134 9.23 35.67 16.31
N THR A 135 8.14 35.54 17.05
CA THR A 135 8.01 36.02 18.41
C THR A 135 9.03 35.35 19.33
N TYR A 136 9.15 34.01 19.28
CA TYR A 136 10.15 33.26 20.06
C TYR A 136 11.58 33.72 19.78
N THR A 137 11.95 33.89 18.52
CA THR A 137 13.31 34.35 18.14
C THR A 137 13.59 35.81 18.48
N ALA A 138 12.55 36.68 18.41
CA ALA A 138 12.66 38.08 18.78
C ALA A 138 12.89 38.27 20.29
N ASP A 139 12.21 37.49 21.11
CA ASP A 139 12.38 37.51 22.58
C ASP A 139 13.78 37.10 22.98
N GLU A 140 14.35 36.05 22.37
CA GLU A 140 15.72 35.60 22.60
C GLU A 140 16.75 36.64 22.13
N ALA A 141 16.54 37.26 20.96
CA ALA A 141 17.41 38.31 20.43
C ALA A 141 17.38 39.55 21.32
N THR A 142 16.22 39.93 21.86
CA THR A 142 16.07 41.06 22.78
C THR A 142 16.77 40.80 24.11
N ALA A 143 16.62 39.58 24.66
CA ALA A 143 17.32 39.18 25.89
C ALA A 143 18.84 39.24 25.72
N LEU A 144 19.35 38.77 24.58
CA LEU A 144 20.78 38.83 24.26
C LEU A 144 21.28 40.27 24.10
N ALA A 145 20.53 41.13 23.42
CA ALA A 145 20.87 42.54 23.24
C ALA A 145 20.96 43.29 24.57
N ILE A 146 20.03 43.03 25.50
CA ILE A 146 20.04 43.61 26.85
C ILE A 146 21.24 43.08 27.67
N ALA A 147 21.61 41.81 27.50
CA ALA A 147 22.73 41.20 28.23
C ALA A 147 24.10 41.69 27.76
N LEU A 148 24.21 42.15 26.50
CA LEU A 148 25.46 42.64 25.90
C LEU A 148 25.67 44.16 26.04
N GLY A 149 24.66 44.91 26.55
CA GLY A 149 24.71 46.36 26.83
C GLY A 149 24.52 47.18 25.61
#